data_ca73ff13af1d2ca0909c50249342b32c
#
_entry.id   ca73ff13af1d2ca0909c50249342b32c
#
_cell.length_a   1.000
_cell.length_b   1.000
_cell.length_c   1.000
_cell.angle_alpha   90.00
_cell.angle_beta   90.00
_cell.angle_gamma   90.00
#
_symmetry.space_group_name_H-M   'P 1'
#
loop_
_entity.id
_entity.type
_entity.pdbx_description
1 polymer ?
#
loop_
_entity_poly.entity_id
_entity_poly.type
_entity_poly.pdbx_seq_one_letter_code
_entity_poly.pdbx_strand_id
1 'polypeptide(L)'
;DIDKSCNGLVELPAEEKHGILWVHPDPNGSFDLEAQLGELAAEFDSWGFEKYVFQGNTIFEHQMNWKLAIDTFGETYHFNTLHRDTLAKDFHGNCQMYDRFERNHRMMLCLKNIDNLRGQNAEECNVLHACLPVYYIWPNVQLIMGLNGPTLVRVYPEHANPNKSFSRISFFLAP
;
A
#
# COMPACT_ATOMS: atom_id res chain seq x y z
N ASP A 1 9.96 34.57 -28.97
CA ASP A 1 10.82 33.50 -28.34
C ASP A 1 10.44 33.37 -26.88
N ILE A 2 10.18 32.15 -26.46
CA ILE A 2 9.92 31.83 -25.04
C ILE A 2 11.27 31.73 -24.33
N ASP A 3 11.46 32.50 -23.27
CA ASP A 3 12.64 32.39 -22.43
C ASP A 3 12.60 31.04 -21.65
N LYS A 4 13.42 30.09 -22.09
CA LYS A 4 13.48 28.75 -21.49
C LYS A 4 14.00 28.75 -20.04
N SER A 5 14.72 29.79 -19.62
CA SER A 5 15.22 29.93 -18.26
C SER A 5 14.11 30.19 -17.23
N CYS A 6 12.99 30.82 -17.71
CA CYS A 6 11.85 31.17 -16.85
C CYS A 6 10.62 30.29 -17.07
N ASN A 7 10.66 29.39 -18.08
CA ASN A 7 9.52 28.58 -18.48
C ASN A 7 9.86 27.06 -18.53
N GLY A 8 10.85 26.63 -17.79
CA GLY A 8 11.19 25.22 -17.60
C GLY A 8 10.22 24.49 -16.67
N LEU A 9 10.25 23.17 -16.70
CA LEU A 9 9.62 22.36 -15.67
C LEU A 9 10.38 22.51 -14.35
N VAL A 10 9.66 22.44 -13.24
CA VAL A 10 10.27 22.41 -11.92
C VAL A 10 10.78 21.00 -11.67
N GLU A 11 12.07 20.86 -11.40
CA GLU A 11 12.67 19.60 -11.00
C GLU A 11 12.21 19.20 -9.59
N LEU A 12 11.82 17.94 -9.42
CA LEU A 12 11.51 17.36 -8.11
C LEU A 12 12.55 16.28 -7.77
N PRO A 13 12.97 16.17 -6.49
CA PRO A 13 13.78 15.05 -6.06
C PRO A 13 13.07 13.74 -6.34
N ALA A 14 13.72 12.84 -7.08
CA ALA A 14 13.17 11.54 -7.44
C ALA A 14 14.26 10.47 -7.38
N GLU A 15 13.87 9.27 -6.95
CA GLU A 15 14.73 8.10 -6.89
C GLU A 15 13.94 6.87 -7.33
N GLU A 16 14.54 6.03 -8.18
CA GLU A 16 14.01 4.71 -8.51
C GLU A 16 14.71 3.68 -7.62
N LYS A 17 13.95 3.01 -6.77
CA LYS A 17 14.47 2.02 -5.84
C LYS A 17 13.43 0.97 -5.51
N HIS A 18 13.86 -0.28 -5.36
CA HIS A 18 12.99 -1.44 -5.12
C HIS A 18 11.90 -1.60 -6.18
N GLY A 19 12.18 -1.24 -7.46
CA GLY A 19 11.20 -1.29 -8.55
C GLY A 19 10.08 -0.24 -8.47
N ILE A 20 10.22 0.75 -7.61
CA ILE A 20 9.25 1.84 -7.38
C ILE A 20 9.93 3.18 -7.61
N LEU A 21 9.22 4.09 -8.29
CA LEU A 21 9.62 5.48 -8.43
C LEU A 21 9.09 6.30 -7.25
N TRP A 22 10.01 6.86 -6.48
CA TRP A 22 9.75 7.72 -5.34
C TRP A 22 9.96 9.18 -5.73
N VAL A 23 9.05 10.06 -5.33
CA VAL A 23 9.12 11.49 -5.68
C VAL A 23 8.79 12.34 -4.46
N HIS A 24 9.64 13.32 -4.16
CA HIS A 24 9.35 14.31 -3.13
C HIS A 24 8.59 15.49 -3.78
N PRO A 25 7.44 15.91 -3.20
CA PRO A 25 6.61 16.96 -3.83
C PRO A 25 7.18 18.37 -3.71
N ASP A 26 8.13 18.62 -2.80
CA ASP A 26 8.80 19.90 -2.64
C ASP A 26 10.11 19.91 -3.44
N PRO A 27 10.31 20.87 -4.38
CA PRO A 27 11.55 20.98 -5.15
C PRO A 27 12.82 21.16 -4.30
N ASN A 28 12.67 21.74 -3.11
CA ASN A 28 13.78 21.94 -2.17
C ASN A 28 13.84 20.86 -1.07
N GLY A 29 12.97 19.87 -1.16
CA GLY A 29 12.91 18.77 -0.22
C GLY A 29 14.02 17.75 -0.43
N SER A 30 14.15 16.86 0.53
CA SER A 30 15.02 15.68 0.44
C SER A 30 14.35 14.52 1.14
N PHE A 31 14.70 13.31 0.75
CA PHE A 31 14.29 12.10 1.44
C PHE A 31 15.43 11.09 1.47
N ASP A 32 15.40 10.25 2.49
CA ASP A 32 16.30 9.12 2.64
C ASP A 32 15.43 7.86 2.67
N LEU A 33 15.42 7.13 1.57
CA LEU A 33 14.56 5.94 1.43
C LEU A 33 15.00 4.81 2.36
N GLU A 34 16.30 4.66 2.60
CA GLU A 34 16.81 3.65 3.54
C GLU A 34 16.29 3.91 4.95
N ALA A 35 16.43 5.16 5.42
CA ALA A 35 15.90 5.54 6.73
C ALA A 35 14.37 5.49 6.78
N GLN A 36 13.67 5.80 5.68
CA GLN A 36 12.21 5.79 5.64
C GLN A 36 11.65 4.36 5.63
N LEU A 37 12.24 3.45 4.88
CA LEU A 37 11.76 2.08 4.75
C LEU A 37 12.30 1.16 5.86
N GLY A 38 13.53 1.41 6.33
CA GLY A 38 14.18 0.56 7.32
C GLY A 38 14.24 -0.91 6.86
N GLU A 39 13.89 -1.84 7.72
CA GLU A 39 13.89 -3.28 7.41
C GLU A 39 12.89 -3.67 6.30
N LEU A 40 11.90 -2.84 6.03
CA LEU A 40 10.93 -3.06 4.95
C LEU A 40 11.57 -3.04 3.56
N ALA A 41 12.72 -2.36 3.40
CA ALA A 41 13.45 -2.26 2.14
C ALA A 41 13.84 -3.64 1.58
N ALA A 42 14.35 -4.54 2.42
CA ALA A 42 14.73 -5.89 2.02
C ALA A 42 13.52 -6.74 1.57
N GLU A 43 12.37 -6.53 2.20
CA GLU A 43 11.13 -7.19 1.81
C GLU A 43 10.63 -6.67 0.45
N PHE A 44 10.75 -5.37 0.20
CA PHE A 44 10.38 -4.77 -1.09
C PHE A 44 11.25 -5.28 -2.24
N ASP A 45 12.54 -5.48 -2.01
CA ASP A 45 13.43 -6.12 -3.00
C ASP A 45 12.95 -7.53 -3.36
N SER A 46 12.43 -8.27 -2.39
CA SER A 46 11.97 -9.65 -2.62
C SER A 46 10.73 -9.75 -3.51
N TRP A 47 9.93 -8.68 -3.60
CA TRP A 47 8.73 -8.67 -4.43
C TRP A 47 9.02 -8.49 -5.92
N GLY A 48 10.13 -7.84 -6.29
CA GLY A 48 10.49 -7.59 -7.69
C GLY A 48 9.43 -6.74 -8.40
N PHE A 49 9.08 -5.59 -7.84
CA PHE A 49 8.00 -4.72 -8.35
C PHE A 49 8.18 -4.29 -9.80
N GLU A 50 9.41 -4.25 -10.31
CA GLU A 50 9.73 -3.93 -11.70
C GLU A 50 9.15 -4.93 -12.71
N LYS A 51 8.74 -6.11 -12.25
CA LYS A 51 8.18 -7.19 -13.13
C LYS A 51 6.67 -7.11 -13.28
N TYR A 52 5.98 -6.35 -12.41
CA TYR A 52 4.53 -6.26 -12.47
C TYR A 52 4.05 -5.34 -13.58
N VAL A 53 2.99 -5.74 -14.26
CA VAL A 53 2.45 -5.02 -15.42
C VAL A 53 1.25 -4.19 -15.01
N PHE A 54 1.32 -2.87 -15.25
CA PHE A 54 0.21 -1.95 -15.00
C PHE A 54 -1.00 -2.29 -15.85
N GLN A 55 -2.18 -2.42 -15.23
CA GLN A 55 -3.44 -2.76 -15.89
C GLN A 55 -4.39 -1.57 -16.02
N GLY A 56 -4.31 -0.63 -15.11
CA GLY A 56 -5.20 0.51 -15.11
C GLY A 56 -5.33 1.14 -13.73
N ASN A 57 -6.06 2.23 -13.66
CA ASN A 57 -6.37 2.89 -12.40
C ASN A 57 -7.83 3.35 -12.36
N THR A 58 -8.31 3.59 -11.14
CA THR A 58 -9.61 4.21 -10.87
C THR A 58 -9.47 5.25 -9.77
N ILE A 59 -10.42 6.18 -9.70
CA ILE A 59 -10.49 7.20 -8.66
C ILE A 59 -11.81 7.02 -7.91
N PHE A 60 -11.72 7.00 -6.58
CA PHE A 60 -12.88 7.04 -5.68
C PHE A 60 -12.87 8.33 -4.88
N GLU A 61 -13.98 9.05 -4.90
CA GLU A 61 -14.21 10.23 -4.06
C GLU A 61 -14.84 9.79 -2.73
N HIS A 62 -14.36 10.36 -1.63
CA HIS A 62 -14.82 10.05 -0.29
C HIS A 62 -15.39 11.29 0.41
N GLN A 63 -16.52 11.14 1.09
CA GLN A 63 -17.10 12.15 1.96
C GLN A 63 -16.54 12.00 3.38
N MET A 64 -15.21 11.91 3.49
CA MET A 64 -14.48 11.74 4.75
C MET A 64 -13.07 12.29 4.65
N ASN A 65 -12.47 12.55 5.82
CA ASN A 65 -11.06 12.93 5.89
C ASN A 65 -10.16 11.81 5.34
N TRP A 66 -9.09 12.17 4.65
CA TRP A 66 -8.16 11.23 4.05
C TRP A 66 -7.51 10.27 5.06
N LYS A 67 -7.30 10.72 6.30
CA LYS A 67 -6.76 9.86 7.37
C LYS A 67 -7.74 8.74 7.73
N LEU A 68 -9.05 9.07 7.82
CA LEU A 68 -10.08 8.07 8.06
C LEU A 68 -10.18 7.07 6.90
N ALA A 69 -10.03 7.54 5.65
CA ALA A 69 -9.97 6.65 4.50
C ALA A 69 -8.76 5.70 4.54
N ILE A 70 -7.60 6.16 5.03
CA ILE A 70 -6.43 5.30 5.27
C ILE A 70 -6.70 4.30 6.41
N ASP A 71 -7.30 4.75 7.51
CA ASP A 71 -7.52 3.92 8.70
C ASP A 71 -8.41 2.71 8.39
N THR A 72 -9.35 2.83 7.44
CA THR A 72 -10.19 1.69 7.01
C THR A 72 -9.40 0.55 6.37
N PHE A 73 -8.21 0.81 5.84
CA PHE A 73 -7.31 -0.25 5.34
C PHE A 73 -6.43 -0.84 6.45
N GLY A 74 -6.40 -0.22 7.62
CA GLY A 74 -5.57 -0.63 8.76
C GLY A 74 -6.28 -1.57 9.73
N GLU A 75 -7.50 -2.04 9.44
CA GLU A 75 -8.27 -2.92 10.33
C GLU A 75 -9.15 -3.89 9.53
N THR A 76 -9.67 -4.91 10.18
CA THR A 76 -10.49 -5.96 9.53
C THR A 76 -11.84 -6.19 10.18
N TYR A 77 -12.12 -5.57 11.34
CA TYR A 77 -13.36 -5.85 12.06
C TYR A 77 -14.63 -5.46 11.29
N HIS A 78 -14.54 -4.50 10.35
CA HIS A 78 -15.66 -4.14 9.49
C HIS A 78 -15.97 -5.22 8.44
N PHE A 79 -15.10 -6.20 8.20
CA PHE A 79 -15.32 -7.25 7.21
C PHE A 79 -16.60 -8.04 7.49
N ASN A 80 -16.84 -8.39 8.76
CA ASN A 80 -18.01 -9.18 9.14
C ASN A 80 -19.35 -8.44 8.99
N THR A 81 -19.31 -7.12 8.82
CA THR A 81 -20.50 -6.28 8.65
C THR A 81 -20.59 -5.70 7.24
N LEU A 82 -19.65 -4.85 6.88
CA LEU A 82 -19.64 -4.13 5.60
C LEU A 82 -19.30 -5.06 4.42
N HIS A 83 -18.31 -5.94 4.60
CA HIS A 83 -17.82 -6.86 3.58
C HIS A 83 -18.26 -8.31 3.81
N ARG A 84 -19.41 -8.51 4.49
CA ARG A 84 -19.91 -9.84 4.85
C ARG A 84 -20.06 -10.78 3.65
N ASP A 85 -20.52 -10.26 2.53
CA ASP A 85 -20.80 -11.03 1.32
C ASP A 85 -19.63 -11.07 0.32
N THR A 86 -18.52 -10.40 0.65
CA THR A 86 -17.30 -10.33 -0.14
C THR A 86 -16.09 -10.82 0.67
N LEU A 87 -15.28 -9.92 1.25
CA LEU A 87 -14.02 -10.24 1.93
C LEU A 87 -14.18 -11.19 3.13
N ALA A 88 -15.28 -11.08 3.89
CA ALA A 88 -15.52 -11.96 5.03
C ALA A 88 -15.71 -13.44 4.68
N LYS A 89 -15.90 -13.78 3.40
CA LYS A 89 -15.95 -15.17 2.94
C LYS A 89 -14.57 -15.82 2.98
N ASP A 90 -13.53 -15.04 2.69
CA ASP A 90 -12.17 -15.53 2.52
C ASP A 90 -11.26 -15.16 3.69
N PHE A 91 -11.51 -14.03 4.37
CA PHE A 91 -10.68 -13.51 5.45
C PHE A 91 -11.34 -13.62 6.83
N HIS A 92 -10.50 -13.74 7.85
CA HIS A 92 -10.92 -13.54 9.23
C HIS A 92 -11.04 -12.04 9.54
N GLY A 93 -12.17 -11.61 10.10
CA GLY A 93 -12.37 -10.22 10.51
C GLY A 93 -11.77 -9.88 11.90
N ASN A 94 -11.14 -10.84 12.56
CA ASN A 94 -10.58 -10.70 13.91
C ASN A 94 -9.20 -11.38 14.07
N CYS A 95 -8.53 -11.69 12.97
CA CYS A 95 -7.21 -12.31 12.96
C CYS A 95 -6.31 -11.57 11.99
N GLN A 96 -5.33 -10.86 12.52
CA GLN A 96 -4.33 -10.11 11.76
C GLN A 96 -3.06 -9.96 12.59
N MET A 97 -1.94 -9.81 11.92
CA MET A 97 -0.65 -9.54 12.54
C MET A 97 -0.14 -8.18 12.05
N TYR A 98 0.58 -7.47 12.91
CA TYR A 98 1.17 -6.18 12.59
C TYR A 98 2.65 -6.17 12.90
N ASP A 99 3.42 -5.66 11.93
CA ASP A 99 4.83 -5.33 12.10
C ASP A 99 5.02 -3.84 11.82
N ARG A 100 5.83 -3.18 12.62
CA ARG A 100 6.12 -1.75 12.50
C ARG A 100 7.53 -1.54 11.98
N PHE A 101 7.66 -0.68 10.97
CA PHE A 101 8.90 -0.26 10.34
C PHE A 101 8.96 1.26 10.32
N GLU A 102 9.56 1.87 11.31
CA GLU A 102 9.60 3.33 11.48
C GLU A 102 8.19 3.95 11.47
N ARG A 103 7.84 4.68 10.41
CA ARG A 103 6.50 5.25 10.19
C ARG A 103 5.59 4.35 9.36
N ASN A 104 6.14 3.28 8.82
CA ASN A 104 5.42 2.31 8.02
C ASN A 104 4.96 1.14 8.87
N HIS A 105 4.03 0.36 8.35
CA HIS A 105 3.69 -0.93 8.94
C HIS A 105 3.26 -1.92 7.87
N ARG A 106 3.36 -3.19 8.20
CA ARG A 106 2.77 -4.30 7.47
C ARG A 106 1.68 -4.92 8.30
N MET A 107 0.50 -5.05 7.72
CA MET A 107 -0.57 -5.88 8.26
C MET A 107 -0.68 -7.15 7.42
N MET A 108 -0.67 -8.32 8.07
CA MET A 108 -0.94 -9.59 7.43
C MET A 108 -2.40 -9.96 7.70
N LEU A 109 -3.23 -9.89 6.66
CA LEU A 109 -4.64 -10.30 6.72
C LEU A 109 -4.73 -11.82 6.66
N CYS A 110 -5.28 -12.45 7.69
CA CYS A 110 -5.39 -13.91 7.73
C CYS A 110 -6.58 -14.41 6.89
N LEU A 111 -6.27 -15.27 5.93
CA LEU A 111 -7.26 -16.06 5.22
C LEU A 111 -7.83 -17.16 6.15
N LYS A 112 -9.02 -17.64 5.86
CA LYS A 112 -9.66 -18.70 6.67
C LYS A 112 -8.92 -20.05 6.64
N ASN A 113 -8.10 -20.28 5.63
CA ASN A 113 -7.27 -21.46 5.54
C ASN A 113 -6.02 -21.41 6.45
N ILE A 114 -5.78 -20.33 7.20
CA ILE A 114 -4.63 -20.21 8.11
C ILE A 114 -4.63 -21.31 9.17
N ASP A 115 -5.79 -21.81 9.55
CA ASP A 115 -5.91 -22.93 10.49
C ASP A 115 -5.24 -24.22 9.99
N ASN A 116 -5.05 -24.38 8.67
CA ASN A 116 -4.34 -25.50 8.09
C ASN A 116 -2.83 -25.51 8.40
N LEU A 117 -2.29 -24.37 8.85
CA LEU A 117 -0.89 -24.25 9.27
C LEU A 117 -0.65 -24.75 10.71
N ARG A 118 -1.73 -25.05 11.48
CA ARG A 118 -1.60 -25.49 12.85
C ARG A 118 -0.85 -26.82 12.92
N GLY A 119 0.19 -26.84 13.77
CA GLY A 119 1.02 -28.02 13.99
C GLY A 119 2.03 -28.33 12.88
N GLN A 120 2.10 -27.51 11.84
CA GLN A 120 3.19 -27.59 10.87
C GLN A 120 4.47 -26.97 11.44
N ASN A 121 5.61 -27.41 10.94
CA ASN A 121 6.90 -26.79 11.25
C ASN A 121 6.93 -25.38 10.66
N ALA A 122 7.27 -24.38 11.47
CA ALA A 122 7.29 -22.96 11.05
C ALA A 122 8.24 -22.71 9.86
N GLU A 123 9.35 -23.45 9.76
CA GLU A 123 10.31 -23.33 8.66
C GLU A 123 9.77 -23.84 7.31
N GLU A 124 8.74 -24.70 7.35
CA GLU A 124 8.10 -25.29 6.16
C GLU A 124 6.83 -24.54 5.76
N CYS A 125 6.33 -23.64 6.62
CA CYS A 125 5.13 -22.87 6.36
C CYS A 125 5.38 -21.72 5.38
N ASN A 126 4.67 -21.71 4.26
CA ASN A 126 4.56 -20.52 3.42
C ASN A 126 3.35 -19.69 3.88
N VAL A 127 3.60 -18.68 4.71
CA VAL A 127 2.56 -17.82 5.28
C VAL A 127 1.77 -17.06 4.22
N LEU A 128 2.37 -16.76 3.06
CA LEU A 128 1.70 -16.06 1.96
C LEU A 128 0.58 -16.88 1.31
N HIS A 129 0.53 -18.21 1.53
CA HIS A 129 -0.62 -19.03 1.11
C HIS A 129 -1.85 -18.88 2.03
N ALA A 130 -1.66 -18.30 3.20
CA ALA A 130 -2.69 -18.16 4.23
C ALA A 130 -2.88 -16.73 4.74
N CYS A 131 -2.08 -15.79 4.25
CA CYS A 131 -2.16 -14.38 4.61
C CYS A 131 -1.93 -13.49 3.40
N LEU A 132 -2.57 -12.32 3.41
CA LEU A 132 -2.38 -11.27 2.42
C LEU A 132 -1.65 -10.10 3.07
N PRO A 133 -0.44 -9.74 2.61
CA PRO A 133 0.27 -8.56 3.10
C PRO A 133 -0.40 -7.27 2.61
N VAL A 134 -0.57 -6.34 3.54
CA VAL A 134 -0.98 -4.95 3.28
C VAL A 134 0.03 -4.03 3.93
N TYR A 135 0.74 -3.28 3.13
CA TYR A 135 1.73 -2.31 3.59
C TYR A 135 1.11 -0.93 3.65
N TYR A 136 1.27 -0.26 4.77
CA TYR A 136 1.09 1.18 4.86
C TYR A 136 2.45 1.85 4.73
N ILE A 137 2.57 2.73 3.75
CA ILE A 137 3.76 3.53 3.48
C ILE A 137 3.39 4.98 3.74
N TRP A 138 4.01 5.53 4.77
CA TRP A 138 3.77 6.90 5.19
C TRP A 138 4.06 7.90 4.05
N PRO A 139 3.22 8.94 3.82
CA PRO A 139 2.07 9.31 4.67
C PRO A 139 0.72 8.76 4.21
N ASN A 140 0.57 8.28 2.97
CA ASN A 140 -0.75 8.15 2.37
C ASN A 140 -0.90 7.00 1.37
N VAL A 141 0.00 6.02 1.44
CA VAL A 141 0.02 4.90 0.50
C VAL A 141 -0.34 3.59 1.21
N GLN A 142 -1.21 2.80 0.58
CA GLN A 142 -1.45 1.40 0.92
C GLN A 142 -1.07 0.54 -0.29
N LEU A 143 -0.28 -0.49 -0.05
CA LEU A 143 0.09 -1.47 -1.05
C LEU A 143 -0.42 -2.84 -0.62
N ILE A 144 -1.36 -3.39 -1.37
CA ILE A 144 -2.05 -4.65 -1.06
C ILE A 144 -1.51 -5.70 -2.01
N MET A 145 -0.86 -6.75 -1.46
CA MET A 145 -0.22 -7.80 -2.25
C MET A 145 -1.19 -8.94 -2.55
N GLY A 146 -2.09 -8.71 -3.52
CA GLY A 146 -3.06 -9.72 -3.97
C GLY A 146 -2.43 -10.87 -4.74
N LEU A 147 -3.14 -12.01 -4.80
CA LEU A 147 -2.67 -13.23 -5.49
C LEU A 147 -2.38 -13.00 -6.99
N ASN A 148 -3.12 -12.11 -7.63
CA ASN A 148 -2.97 -11.80 -9.05
C ASN A 148 -2.02 -10.62 -9.32
N GLY A 149 -1.52 -10.00 -8.28
CA GLY A 149 -0.63 -8.84 -8.34
C GLY A 149 -1.01 -7.74 -7.36
N PRO A 150 -0.15 -6.74 -7.19
CA PRO A 150 -0.36 -5.68 -6.22
C PRO A 150 -1.43 -4.68 -6.65
N THR A 151 -2.12 -4.14 -5.64
CA THR A 151 -2.98 -2.98 -5.76
C THR A 151 -2.37 -1.83 -4.97
N LEU A 152 -2.08 -0.72 -5.64
CA LEU A 152 -1.51 0.47 -5.04
C LEU A 152 -2.61 1.52 -4.82
N VAL A 153 -2.91 1.81 -3.57
CA VAL A 153 -3.89 2.82 -3.16
C VAL A 153 -3.14 4.05 -2.64
N ARG A 154 -3.42 5.20 -3.22
CA ARG A 154 -2.88 6.50 -2.79
C ARG A 154 -4.04 7.40 -2.43
N VAL A 155 -4.09 7.84 -1.17
CA VAL A 155 -5.19 8.65 -0.65
C VAL A 155 -4.74 10.09 -0.48
N TYR A 156 -5.53 11.02 -0.99
CA TYR A 156 -5.21 12.45 -0.97
C TYR A 156 -6.34 13.25 -0.33
N PRO A 157 -6.01 14.28 0.46
CA PRO A 157 -7.01 15.24 0.91
C PRO A 157 -7.56 16.05 -0.27
N GLU A 158 -8.81 16.48 -0.18
CA GLU A 158 -9.30 17.56 -1.02
C GLU A 158 -8.75 18.90 -0.52
N HIS A 159 -8.24 19.74 -1.42
CA HIS A 159 -7.46 20.94 -1.07
C HIS A 159 -8.18 21.93 -0.15
N ALA A 160 -9.49 22.07 -0.25
CA ALA A 160 -10.24 23.07 0.49
C ALA A 160 -11.21 22.49 1.53
N ASN A 161 -11.32 21.17 1.64
CA ASN A 161 -12.30 20.56 2.53
C ASN A 161 -11.72 19.35 3.27
N PRO A 162 -11.41 19.48 4.57
CA PRO A 162 -10.83 18.38 5.34
C PRO A 162 -11.77 17.18 5.52
N ASN A 163 -13.07 17.34 5.22
CA ASN A 163 -14.05 16.25 5.28
C ASN A 163 -14.25 15.55 3.96
N LYS A 164 -13.38 15.84 2.99
CA LYS A 164 -13.38 15.16 1.70
C LYS A 164 -11.98 14.67 1.34
N SER A 165 -11.92 13.59 0.61
CA SER A 165 -10.69 13.02 0.10
C SER A 165 -10.97 12.22 -1.17
N PHE A 166 -9.91 11.77 -1.83
CA PHE A 166 -10.04 10.82 -2.93
C PHE A 166 -8.91 9.80 -2.87
N SER A 167 -9.20 8.59 -3.33
CA SER A 167 -8.22 7.53 -3.52
C SER A 167 -7.97 7.32 -5.00
N ARG A 168 -6.70 7.28 -5.40
CA ARG A 168 -6.28 6.76 -6.70
C ARG A 168 -5.79 5.33 -6.51
N ILE A 169 -6.48 4.39 -7.11
CA ILE A 169 -6.18 2.97 -7.01
C ILE A 169 -5.61 2.50 -8.34
N SER A 170 -4.42 1.93 -8.31
CA SER A 170 -3.74 1.36 -9.48
C SER A 170 -3.63 -0.15 -9.32
N PHE A 171 -3.92 -0.87 -10.39
CA PHE A 171 -3.90 -2.32 -10.42
C PHE A 171 -2.74 -2.81 -11.28
N PHE A 172 -2.09 -3.85 -10.84
CA PHE A 172 -0.98 -4.49 -11.53
C PHE A 172 -1.20 -6.00 -11.57
N LEU A 173 -0.68 -6.65 -12.61
CA LEU A 173 -0.66 -8.11 -12.72
C LEU A 173 0.75 -8.64 -12.49
N ALA A 174 0.81 -9.79 -11.86
CA ALA A 174 2.02 -10.59 -11.76
C ALA A 174 2.51 -11.02 -13.16
N PRO A 175 3.83 -11.19 -13.33
CA PRO A 175 4.43 -11.64 -14.58
C PRO A 175 4.00 -13.05 -14.97
#